data_a5d8b583a629dc1f011878874c8e3246
#
_entry.id   a5d8b583a629dc1f011878874c8e3246
#
_cell.length_a   1.000
_cell.length_b   1.000
_cell.length_c   1.000
_cell.angle_alpha   90.00
_cell.angle_beta   90.00
_cell.angle_gamma   90.00
#
_symmetry.space_group_name_H-M   'P 1'
#
loop_
_entity.id
_entity.type
_entity.pdbx_description
1 polymer ?
#
loop_
_entity_poly.entity_id
_entity_poly.type
_entity_poly.pdbx_seq_one_letter_code
_entity_poly.pdbx_strand_id
1 'polypeptide(L)'
;MKRVFLIFIFNIFLINKSFALIEIDITRGNLDPLPIAVSPLHVDIKSENYEGIKIKELGEEISKIIENNFRSTGLFNPLKKEAFVQKPDIAHLKPRFEDWRLIKAQALITGKLLVTDGKLKVEFRLWDLAA
;
A
#
# COMPACT_ATOMS: atom_id res chain seq x y z
N MET A 1 -56.03 5.51 18.33
CA MET A 1 -54.90 5.07 19.18
C MET A 1 -54.39 3.67 18.84
N LYS A 2 -55.21 2.63 18.73
CA LYS A 2 -54.77 1.26 18.40
C LYS A 2 -54.03 1.14 17.04
N ARG A 3 -54.44 1.88 16.00
CA ARG A 3 -53.77 1.85 14.68
C ARG A 3 -52.39 2.49 14.69
N VAL A 4 -52.17 3.55 15.44
CA VAL A 4 -50.85 4.22 15.58
C VAL A 4 -49.89 3.33 16.35
N PHE A 5 -50.35 2.61 17.36
CA PHE A 5 -49.59 1.68 18.15
C PHE A 5 -49.11 0.47 17.29
N LEU A 6 -49.95 0.00 16.38
CA LEU A 6 -49.65 -1.10 15.48
C LEU A 6 -48.56 -0.71 14.44
N ILE A 7 -48.59 0.53 13.95
CA ILE A 7 -47.56 1.07 13.04
C ILE A 7 -46.23 1.20 13.77
N PHE A 8 -46.24 1.59 15.03
CA PHE A 8 -45.01 1.73 15.83
C PHE A 8 -44.36 0.37 16.10
N ILE A 9 -45.13 -0.66 16.41
CA ILE A 9 -44.66 -2.05 16.58
C ILE A 9 -44.07 -2.59 15.27
N PHE A 10 -44.69 -2.30 14.13
CA PHE A 10 -44.22 -2.75 12.83
C PHE A 10 -42.86 -2.16 12.47
N ASN A 11 -42.55 -0.90 12.83
CA ASN A 11 -41.25 -0.26 12.61
C ASN A 11 -40.13 -0.90 13.46
N ILE A 12 -40.41 -1.40 14.65
CA ILE A 12 -39.42 -2.06 15.51
C ILE A 12 -38.93 -3.39 14.88
N PHE A 13 -39.77 -4.06 14.12
CA PHE A 13 -39.42 -5.31 13.44
C PHE A 13 -38.54 -5.10 12.18
N LEU A 14 -38.44 -3.87 11.66
CA LEU A 14 -37.63 -3.55 10.48
C LEU A 14 -36.18 -3.22 10.80
N ILE A 15 -35.77 -3.18 12.06
CA ILE A 15 -34.37 -2.97 12.45
C ILE A 15 -33.63 -4.32 12.32
N ASN A 16 -33.37 -4.71 11.09
CA ASN A 16 -32.44 -5.80 10.81
C ASN A 16 -31.03 -5.30 11.13
N LYS A 17 -30.46 -5.74 12.24
CA LYS A 17 -29.03 -5.57 12.50
C LYS A 17 -28.28 -6.49 11.54
N SER A 18 -27.81 -5.93 10.43
CA SER A 18 -26.86 -6.60 9.56
C SER A 18 -25.53 -6.68 10.33
N PHE A 19 -25.27 -7.83 10.93
CA PHE A 19 -23.93 -8.15 11.40
C PHE A 19 -23.14 -8.58 10.16
N ALA A 20 -22.27 -7.72 9.65
CA ALA A 20 -21.23 -8.13 8.72
C ALA A 20 -20.26 -8.99 9.53
N LEU A 21 -20.47 -10.30 9.49
CA LEU A 21 -19.54 -11.27 10.03
C LEU A 21 -18.37 -11.34 9.06
N ILE A 22 -17.23 -10.77 9.43
CA ILE A 22 -15.99 -11.03 8.72
C ILE A 22 -15.56 -12.43 9.13
N GLU A 23 -15.89 -13.41 8.31
CA GLU A 23 -15.43 -14.78 8.48
C GLU A 23 -14.00 -14.88 7.95
N ILE A 24 -13.04 -14.86 8.87
CA ILE A 24 -11.63 -15.14 8.52
C ILE A 24 -11.49 -16.67 8.53
N ASP A 25 -11.59 -17.28 7.36
CA ASP A 25 -11.36 -18.71 7.17
C ASP A 25 -9.83 -18.98 7.20
N ILE A 26 -9.32 -19.32 8.37
CA ILE A 26 -7.90 -19.68 8.59
C ILE A 26 -7.61 -21.13 8.14
N THR A 27 -8.59 -21.87 7.67
CA THR A 27 -8.44 -23.29 7.30
C THR A 27 -7.93 -23.50 5.89
N ARG A 28 -7.91 -22.48 5.04
CA ARG A 28 -7.29 -22.53 3.72
C ARG A 28 -5.85 -22.06 3.81
N GLY A 29 -4.95 -22.99 4.04
CA GLY A 29 -3.51 -22.77 4.07
C GLY A 29 -2.88 -22.36 2.73
N ASN A 30 -3.61 -21.68 1.87
CA ASN A 30 -3.12 -21.17 0.60
C ASN A 30 -3.76 -19.80 0.34
N LEU A 31 -3.35 -18.81 1.14
CA LEU A 31 -3.62 -17.42 0.80
C LEU A 31 -2.70 -17.08 -0.37
N ASP A 32 -3.27 -16.76 -1.53
CA ASP A 32 -2.49 -16.21 -2.63
C ASP A 32 -1.83 -14.92 -2.15
N PRO A 33 -0.49 -14.82 -2.16
CA PRO A 33 0.19 -13.62 -1.63
C PRO A 33 -0.25 -12.37 -2.40
N LEU A 34 -0.56 -11.30 -1.66
CA LEU A 34 -1.05 -10.05 -2.22
C LEU A 34 0.01 -9.41 -3.13
N PRO A 35 -0.28 -9.16 -4.42
CA PRO A 35 0.64 -8.51 -5.32
C PRO A 35 0.90 -7.06 -4.89
N ILE A 36 2.15 -6.75 -4.53
CA ILE A 36 2.55 -5.42 -4.06
C ILE A 36 3.66 -4.85 -4.96
N ALA A 37 3.51 -3.60 -5.36
CA ALA A 37 4.56 -2.86 -6.04
C ALA A 37 5.35 -2.03 -5.02
N VAL A 38 6.66 -2.17 -5.01
CA VAL A 38 7.57 -1.34 -4.21
C VAL A 38 8.37 -0.47 -5.17
N SER A 39 7.92 0.78 -5.37
CA SER A 39 8.65 1.74 -6.20
C SER A 39 10.01 2.06 -5.59
N PRO A 40 11.08 2.16 -6.37
CA PRO A 40 12.32 2.73 -5.88
C PRO A 40 12.05 4.09 -5.22
N LEU A 41 12.78 4.41 -4.16
CA LEU A 41 12.59 5.68 -3.48
C LEU A 41 13.10 6.83 -4.36
N HIS A 42 12.30 7.88 -4.46
CA HIS A 42 12.74 9.11 -5.09
C HIS A 42 13.84 9.77 -4.25
N VAL A 43 14.86 10.26 -4.90
CA VAL A 43 15.96 10.99 -4.25
C VAL A 43 15.94 12.43 -4.72
N ASP A 44 15.88 13.38 -3.78
CA ASP A 44 15.98 14.79 -4.12
C ASP A 44 17.40 15.11 -4.63
N ILE A 45 17.47 15.76 -5.80
CA ILE A 45 18.72 16.09 -6.52
C ILE A 45 19.69 16.93 -5.66
N LYS A 46 19.17 17.64 -4.67
CA LYS A 46 20.00 18.45 -3.75
C LYS A 46 20.84 17.63 -2.78
N SER A 47 20.62 16.33 -2.73
CA SER A 47 21.26 15.40 -1.79
C SER A 47 22.08 14.38 -2.57
N GLU A 48 23.34 14.66 -2.87
CA GLU A 48 24.17 13.75 -3.68
C GLU A 48 24.73 12.58 -2.84
N ASN A 49 25.23 12.87 -1.64
CA ASN A 49 25.90 11.88 -0.80
C ASN A 49 25.47 12.01 0.67
N TYR A 50 25.42 10.88 1.36
CA TYR A 50 25.27 10.77 2.79
C TYR A 50 26.32 9.80 3.34
N GLU A 51 27.19 10.28 4.23
CA GLU A 51 28.28 9.49 4.80
C GLU A 51 29.14 8.75 3.75
N GLY A 52 29.37 9.38 2.59
CA GLY A 52 30.17 8.81 1.50
C GLY A 52 29.39 7.85 0.59
N ILE A 53 28.12 7.57 0.87
CA ILE A 53 27.27 6.72 0.05
C ILE A 53 26.43 7.59 -0.88
N LYS A 54 26.33 7.22 -2.14
CA LYS A 54 25.41 7.88 -3.07
C LYS A 54 23.98 7.61 -2.65
N ILE A 55 23.20 8.65 -2.39
CA ILE A 55 21.83 8.55 -1.87
C ILE A 55 20.92 7.78 -2.83
N LYS A 56 21.19 7.85 -4.14
CA LYS A 56 20.45 7.07 -5.13
C LYS A 56 20.63 5.57 -4.92
N GLU A 57 21.86 5.12 -4.71
CA GLU A 57 22.17 3.71 -4.43
C GLU A 57 21.50 3.27 -3.11
N LEU A 58 21.54 4.11 -2.09
CA LEU A 58 20.88 3.87 -0.82
C LEU A 58 19.34 3.75 -0.99
N GLY A 59 18.73 4.58 -1.83
CA GLY A 59 17.29 4.50 -2.13
C GLY A 59 16.89 3.20 -2.81
N GLU A 60 17.70 2.72 -3.73
CA GLU A 60 17.49 1.43 -4.38
C GLU A 60 17.66 0.26 -3.40
N GLU A 61 18.68 0.33 -2.54
CA GLU A 61 18.95 -0.70 -1.53
C GLU A 61 17.82 -0.79 -0.49
N ILE A 62 17.35 0.33 0.03
CA ILE A 62 16.21 0.37 0.97
C ILE A 62 14.96 -0.25 0.32
N SER A 63 14.67 0.08 -0.92
CA SER A 63 13.53 -0.51 -1.63
C SER A 63 13.67 -2.02 -1.78
N LYS A 64 14.87 -2.52 -2.06
CA LYS A 64 15.17 -3.95 -2.15
C LYS A 64 15.00 -4.66 -0.79
N ILE A 65 15.42 -4.03 0.30
CA ILE A 65 15.23 -4.55 1.65
C ILE A 65 13.72 -4.67 1.95
N ILE A 66 12.94 -3.66 1.61
CA ILE A 66 11.48 -3.67 1.79
C ILE A 66 10.85 -4.82 1.00
N GLU A 67 11.22 -4.98 -0.28
CA GLU A 67 10.73 -6.09 -1.12
C GLU A 67 11.05 -7.46 -0.49
N ASN A 68 12.28 -7.65 -0.03
CA ASN A 68 12.71 -8.90 0.57
C ASN A 68 11.94 -9.19 1.87
N ASN A 69 11.72 -8.16 2.69
CA ASN A 69 10.94 -8.31 3.91
C ASN A 69 9.49 -8.71 3.60
N PHE A 70 8.84 -8.08 2.63
CA PHE A 70 7.51 -8.49 2.22
C PHE A 70 7.46 -9.92 1.69
N ARG A 71 8.42 -10.30 0.84
CA ARG A 71 8.50 -11.66 0.32
C ARG A 71 8.68 -12.69 1.43
N SER A 72 9.50 -12.40 2.43
CA SER A 72 9.77 -13.32 3.54
C SER A 72 8.57 -13.57 4.46
N THR A 73 7.57 -12.66 4.47
CA THR A 73 6.34 -12.88 5.24
C THR A 73 5.44 -13.97 4.64
N GLY A 74 5.59 -14.27 3.35
CA GLY A 74 4.68 -15.16 2.62
C GLY A 74 3.29 -14.56 2.33
N LEU A 75 2.98 -13.38 2.86
CA LEU A 75 1.68 -12.70 2.70
C LEU A 75 1.66 -11.79 1.46
N PHE A 76 2.81 -11.41 0.95
CA PHE A 76 2.96 -10.48 -0.17
C PHE A 76 3.81 -11.09 -1.29
N ASN A 77 3.46 -10.73 -2.52
CA ASN A 77 4.22 -11.04 -3.71
C ASN A 77 4.72 -9.75 -4.37
N PRO A 78 5.96 -9.29 -4.06
CA PRO A 78 6.52 -8.11 -4.69
C PRO A 78 6.67 -8.28 -6.20
N LEU A 79 6.09 -7.33 -6.94
CA LEU A 79 6.14 -7.29 -8.40
C LEU A 79 7.54 -6.89 -8.90
N LYS A 80 7.91 -7.41 -10.06
CA LYS A 80 9.19 -7.08 -10.69
C LYS A 80 9.23 -5.63 -11.15
N LYS A 81 10.34 -4.93 -10.91
CA LYS A 81 10.52 -3.51 -11.25
C LYS A 81 10.45 -3.23 -12.75
N GLU A 82 10.81 -4.21 -13.57
CA GLU A 82 10.75 -4.14 -15.03
C GLU A 82 9.31 -3.95 -15.56
N ALA A 83 8.31 -4.31 -14.75
CA ALA A 83 6.91 -4.08 -15.08
C ALA A 83 6.43 -2.66 -14.78
N PHE A 84 7.20 -1.84 -14.06
CA PHE A 84 6.76 -0.53 -13.61
C PHE A 84 6.78 0.48 -14.76
N VAL A 85 5.63 1.07 -15.02
CA VAL A 85 5.46 2.08 -16.08
C VAL A 85 5.82 3.48 -15.57
N GLN A 86 5.51 3.77 -14.33
CA GLN A 86 5.70 5.08 -13.73
C GLN A 86 7.05 5.19 -13.01
N LYS A 87 7.79 6.26 -13.31
CA LYS A 87 9.08 6.53 -12.67
C LYS A 87 8.92 7.00 -11.21
N PRO A 88 9.92 6.75 -10.33
CA PRO A 88 9.86 7.10 -8.90
C PRO A 88 9.67 8.59 -8.63
N ASP A 89 10.25 9.47 -9.44
CA ASP A 89 10.17 10.93 -9.34
C ASP A 89 8.74 11.46 -9.48
N ILE A 90 7.89 10.74 -10.19
CA ILE A 90 6.47 11.07 -10.35
C ILE A 90 5.62 10.28 -9.36
N ALA A 91 5.91 8.99 -9.20
CA ALA A 91 5.10 8.09 -8.37
C ALA A 91 5.06 8.51 -6.89
N HIS A 92 6.14 9.09 -6.34
CA HIS A 92 6.16 9.53 -4.94
C HIS A 92 5.25 10.73 -4.66
N LEU A 93 4.97 11.57 -5.67
CA LEU A 93 4.08 12.73 -5.56
C LEU A 93 2.63 12.35 -5.78
N LYS A 94 2.35 11.79 -6.94
CA LYS A 94 1.00 11.42 -7.38
C LYS A 94 1.03 10.15 -8.23
N PRO A 95 0.83 8.98 -7.64
CA PRO A 95 0.75 7.75 -8.41
C PRO A 95 -0.44 7.77 -9.36
N ARG A 96 -0.23 7.32 -10.59
CA ARG A 96 -1.33 7.02 -11.50
C ARG A 96 -1.79 5.60 -11.21
N PHE A 97 -2.79 5.46 -10.37
CA PHE A 97 -3.24 4.16 -9.87
C PHE A 97 -3.64 3.17 -10.97
N GLU A 98 -4.16 3.68 -12.09
CA GLU A 98 -4.52 2.85 -13.24
C GLU A 98 -3.32 2.10 -13.82
N ASP A 99 -2.17 2.77 -13.97
CA ASP A 99 -0.94 2.14 -14.48
C ASP A 99 -0.49 0.98 -13.60
N TRP A 100 -0.63 1.14 -12.27
CA TRP A 100 -0.28 0.12 -11.30
C TRP A 100 -1.29 -1.05 -11.28
N ARG A 101 -2.57 -0.75 -11.49
CA ARG A 101 -3.61 -1.79 -11.63
C ARG A 101 -3.42 -2.62 -12.90
N LEU A 102 -2.96 -2.02 -14.01
CA LEU A 102 -2.66 -2.74 -15.25
C LEU A 102 -1.64 -3.87 -15.04
N ILE A 103 -0.66 -3.67 -14.17
CA ILE A 103 0.32 -4.70 -13.79
C ILE A 103 -0.16 -5.60 -12.64
N LYS A 104 -1.46 -5.52 -12.29
CA LYS A 104 -2.13 -6.29 -11.25
C LYS A 104 -1.60 -6.03 -9.83
N ALA A 105 -1.03 -4.87 -9.56
CA ALA A 105 -0.71 -4.47 -8.20
C ALA A 105 -2.02 -4.21 -7.42
N GLN A 106 -2.11 -4.74 -6.21
CA GLN A 106 -3.20 -4.48 -5.27
C GLN A 106 -2.78 -3.49 -4.19
N ALA A 107 -1.48 -3.35 -3.97
CA ALA A 107 -0.90 -2.33 -3.11
C ALA A 107 0.34 -1.72 -3.77
N LEU A 108 0.63 -0.46 -3.43
CA LEU A 108 1.79 0.26 -3.93
C LEU A 108 2.49 0.98 -2.77
N ILE A 109 3.80 0.80 -2.68
CA ILE A 109 4.64 1.62 -1.81
C ILE A 109 5.41 2.60 -2.67
N THR A 110 5.31 3.87 -2.31
CA THR A 110 6.13 4.96 -2.84
C THR A 110 6.83 5.68 -1.70
N GLY A 111 7.89 6.39 -2.02
CA GLY A 111 8.57 7.16 -0.98
C GLY A 111 9.67 8.04 -1.54
N LYS A 112 10.30 8.78 -0.65
CA LYS A 112 11.45 9.62 -0.98
C LYS A 112 12.50 9.60 0.12
N LEU A 113 13.74 9.82 -0.32
CA LEU A 113 14.89 10.06 0.52
C LEU A 113 15.33 11.52 0.39
N LEU A 114 15.63 12.13 1.50
CA LEU A 114 16.25 13.46 1.54
C LEU A 114 17.24 13.55 2.70
N VAL A 115 18.25 14.38 2.52
CA VAL A 115 19.19 14.75 3.58
C VAL A 115 18.89 16.18 3.99
N THR A 116 18.61 16.37 5.28
CA THR A 116 18.34 17.69 5.85
C THR A 116 19.13 17.80 7.14
N ASP A 117 19.92 18.87 7.25
CA ASP A 117 20.77 19.13 8.43
C ASP A 117 21.68 17.94 8.82
N GLY A 118 22.27 17.29 7.82
CA GLY A 118 23.13 16.12 8.01
C GLY A 118 22.41 14.85 8.47
N LYS A 119 21.07 14.84 8.44
CA LYS A 119 20.24 13.68 8.80
C LYS A 119 19.54 13.11 7.58
N LEU A 120 19.57 11.79 7.47
CA LEU A 120 18.80 11.08 6.47
C LEU A 120 17.35 10.99 6.90
N LYS A 121 16.45 11.48 6.06
CA LYS A 121 15.00 11.36 6.24
C LYS A 121 14.41 10.49 5.15
N VAL A 122 13.65 9.49 5.55
CA VAL A 122 12.95 8.58 4.65
C VAL A 122 11.45 8.74 4.87
N GLU A 123 10.72 9.01 3.81
CA GLU A 123 9.26 9.11 3.84
C GLU A 123 8.66 8.00 2.97
N PHE A 124 7.65 7.31 3.49
CA PHE A 124 6.92 6.26 2.79
C PHE A 124 5.43 6.55 2.77
N ARG A 125 4.79 6.07 1.70
CA ARG A 125 3.33 6.01 1.57
C ARG A 125 2.93 4.64 1.06
N LEU A 126 1.95 4.05 1.72
CA LEU A 126 1.27 2.85 1.26
C LEU A 126 -0.06 3.27 0.64
N TRP A 127 -0.32 2.78 -0.56
CA TRP A 127 -1.53 3.02 -1.31
C TRP A 127 -2.27 1.70 -1.49
N ASP A 128 -3.55 1.69 -1.15
CA ASP A 128 -4.46 0.61 -1.48
C ASP A 128 -4.97 0.82 -2.91
N LEU A 129 -4.72 -0.14 -3.78
CA LEU A 129 -5.13 -0.10 -5.18
C LEU A 129 -6.37 -0.96 -5.46
N ALA A 130 -6.79 -1.76 -4.46
CA ALA A 130 -7.97 -2.62 -4.57
C ALA A 130 -9.26 -1.86 -4.24
N ALA A 131 -9.16 -0.77 -3.51
CA ALA A 131 -10.29 0.09 -3.15
C ALA A 131 -10.80 0.93 -4.33
#